data_a14b445c0fba342786b27caaef2f737c
#
_entry.id   a14b445c0fba342786b27caaef2f737c
#
_cell.length_a   1.000
_cell.length_b   1.000
_cell.length_c   1.000
_cell.angle_alpha   90.00
_cell.angle_beta   90.00
_cell.angle_gamma   90.00
#
_symmetry.space_group_name_H-M   'P 1'
#
loop_
_entity.id
_entity.type
_entity.pdbx_description
1 polymer ?
#
loop_
_entity_poly.entity_id
_entity_poly.type
_entity_poly.pdbx_seq_one_letter_code
_entity_poly.pdbx_strand_id
1 'polypeptide(L)'
;MIQVYCKNTGTFKSFREGTTLLDMLPSFDFPKPYPIVSAKVNNVSQGLKFRVYNNRDVEFSDNRSPNGMRVYNRSLFFLLCKAASDVFKGCRIYVEHPISRGYYCELHKADGKKTTEEDVQKIKKRMAYMVEKKMNFRRFEVQTEEAISIFREKGYEDKVRLLETIGQVYIDYYTLGGTADYYYGRLVPNTSYLKTWDLQLFLRWHASAWSG
;
A
#
# COMPACT_ATOMS: atom_id res chain seq x y z
N MET A 1 -14.49 -28.84 1.43
CA MET A 1 -13.01 -28.81 1.57
C MET A 1 -12.40 -28.55 0.20
N ILE A 2 -11.39 -27.68 0.14
CA ILE A 2 -10.63 -27.34 -1.07
C ILE A 2 -9.18 -27.78 -0.92
N GLN A 3 -8.54 -28.12 -2.02
CA GLN A 3 -7.12 -28.43 -2.11
C GLN A 3 -6.35 -27.21 -2.63
N VAL A 4 -5.33 -26.80 -1.89
CA VAL A 4 -4.46 -25.68 -2.28
C VAL A 4 -3.04 -26.19 -2.46
N TYR A 5 -2.50 -26.00 -3.67
CA TYR A 5 -1.10 -26.26 -3.98
C TYR A 5 -0.27 -25.03 -3.69
N CYS A 6 0.68 -25.13 -2.77
CA CYS A 6 1.61 -24.07 -2.48
C CYS A 6 2.89 -24.23 -3.32
N LYS A 7 3.10 -23.34 -4.29
CA LYS A 7 4.28 -23.37 -5.18
C LYS A 7 5.60 -23.16 -4.44
N ASN A 8 5.57 -22.41 -3.32
CA ASN A 8 6.77 -22.12 -2.54
C ASN A 8 7.34 -23.36 -1.84
N THR A 9 6.46 -24.28 -1.42
CA THR A 9 6.84 -25.49 -0.66
C THR A 9 6.68 -26.79 -1.46
N GLY A 10 6.06 -26.73 -2.63
CA GLY A 10 5.75 -27.91 -3.46
C GLY A 10 4.71 -28.85 -2.81
N THR A 11 3.88 -28.37 -1.91
CA THR A 11 2.97 -29.21 -1.10
C THR A 11 1.51 -28.83 -1.31
N PHE A 12 0.63 -29.85 -1.17
CA PHE A 12 -0.82 -29.66 -1.09
C PHE A 12 -1.28 -29.62 0.35
N LYS A 13 -2.23 -28.76 0.63
CA LYS A 13 -2.95 -28.69 1.93
C LYS A 13 -4.45 -28.53 1.70
N SER A 14 -5.23 -29.13 2.62
CA SER A 14 -6.70 -29.04 2.60
C SER A 14 -7.18 -27.94 3.50
N PHE A 15 -8.11 -27.12 3.03
CA PHE A 15 -8.72 -26.04 3.80
C PHE A 15 -10.25 -26.05 3.64
N ARG A 16 -10.94 -25.38 4.53
CA ARG A 16 -12.37 -25.06 4.34
C ARG A 16 -12.52 -24.02 3.25
N GLU A 17 -13.59 -24.11 2.47
CA GLU A 17 -13.98 -23.08 1.53
C GLU A 17 -14.12 -21.72 2.22
N GLY A 18 -13.64 -20.65 1.56
CA GLY A 18 -13.64 -19.31 2.13
C GLY A 18 -12.51 -19.00 3.13
N THR A 19 -11.59 -19.95 3.38
CA THR A 19 -10.38 -19.66 4.16
C THR A 19 -9.55 -18.59 3.44
N THR A 20 -9.03 -17.61 4.19
CA THR A 20 -8.19 -16.55 3.62
C THR A 20 -6.76 -17.05 3.40
N LEU A 21 -6.06 -16.43 2.44
CA LEU A 21 -4.63 -16.70 2.25
C LEU A 21 -3.81 -16.45 3.53
N LEU A 22 -4.21 -15.45 4.33
CA LEU A 22 -3.57 -15.15 5.62
C LEU A 22 -3.71 -16.30 6.60
N ASP A 23 -4.90 -16.89 6.72
CA ASP A 23 -5.18 -18.01 7.63
C ASP A 23 -4.52 -19.32 7.15
N MET A 24 -4.17 -19.42 5.87
CA MET A 24 -3.44 -20.56 5.30
C MET A 24 -1.94 -20.54 5.61
N LEU A 25 -1.34 -19.35 5.81
CA LEU A 25 0.10 -19.17 5.99
C LEU A 25 0.72 -20.09 7.06
N PRO A 26 0.14 -20.25 8.27
CA PRO A 26 0.73 -21.09 9.30
C PRO A 26 0.78 -22.59 8.94
N SER A 27 0.05 -23.03 7.92
CA SER A 27 0.03 -24.42 7.46
C SER A 27 1.18 -24.78 6.53
N PHE A 28 1.97 -23.80 6.08
CA PHE A 28 3.07 -24.01 5.15
C PHE A 28 4.40 -23.63 5.80
N ASP A 29 5.43 -24.47 5.59
CA ASP A 29 6.78 -24.23 6.09
C ASP A 29 7.59 -23.42 5.08
N PHE A 30 7.67 -22.12 5.29
CA PHE A 30 8.45 -21.24 4.43
C PHE A 30 9.93 -21.23 4.87
N PRO A 31 10.88 -21.46 3.94
CA PRO A 31 12.29 -21.62 4.28
C PRO A 31 13.00 -20.34 4.73
N LYS A 32 12.31 -19.19 4.75
CA LYS A 32 12.94 -17.88 5.01
C LYS A 32 12.09 -16.97 5.91
N PRO A 33 12.74 -16.19 6.78
CA PRO A 33 12.08 -15.36 7.79
C PRO A 33 11.49 -14.05 7.25
N TYR A 34 11.37 -13.88 5.92
CA TYR A 34 10.83 -12.64 5.36
C TYR A 34 9.30 -12.64 5.45
N PRO A 35 8.70 -11.51 5.88
CA PRO A 35 7.26 -11.41 6.01
C PRO A 35 6.59 -11.56 4.65
N ILE A 36 5.65 -12.52 4.57
CA ILE A 36 4.76 -12.67 3.43
C ILE A 36 3.79 -11.50 3.41
N VAL A 37 3.68 -10.81 2.29
CA VAL A 37 2.88 -9.58 2.15
C VAL A 37 1.73 -9.70 1.15
N SER A 38 1.79 -10.68 0.26
CA SER A 38 0.76 -10.98 -0.74
C SER A 38 0.90 -12.41 -1.25
N ALA A 39 0.03 -12.80 -2.17
CA ALA A 39 0.19 -14.04 -2.92
C ALA A 39 -0.29 -13.88 -4.37
N LYS A 40 0.11 -14.79 -5.24
CA LYS A 40 -0.55 -15.02 -6.52
C LYS A 40 -1.45 -16.25 -6.40
N VAL A 41 -2.68 -16.13 -6.82
CA VAL A 41 -3.64 -17.24 -6.94
C VAL A 41 -3.84 -17.49 -8.42
N ASN A 42 -3.46 -18.67 -8.91
CA ASN A 42 -3.43 -18.97 -10.35
C ASN A 42 -2.74 -17.85 -11.16
N ASN A 43 -1.58 -17.40 -10.70
CA ASN A 43 -0.75 -16.31 -11.26
C ASN A 43 -1.36 -14.90 -11.18
N VAL A 44 -2.55 -14.70 -10.61
CA VAL A 44 -3.16 -13.38 -10.39
C VAL A 44 -2.80 -12.87 -8.99
N SER A 45 -2.22 -11.66 -8.89
CA SER A 45 -1.84 -11.05 -7.61
C SER A 45 -3.05 -10.78 -6.73
N GLN A 46 -3.01 -11.27 -5.49
CA GLN A 46 -4.06 -11.13 -4.48
C GLN A 46 -3.48 -10.67 -3.13
N GLY A 47 -4.28 -9.89 -2.38
CA GLY A 47 -3.96 -9.56 -0.99
C GLY A 47 -4.19 -10.76 -0.07
N LEU A 48 -3.52 -10.79 1.08
CA LEU A 48 -3.62 -11.91 2.01
C LEU A 48 -5.03 -12.14 2.60
N LYS A 49 -5.89 -11.14 2.56
CA LYS A 49 -7.32 -11.28 2.97
C LYS A 49 -8.22 -11.90 1.88
N PHE A 50 -7.66 -12.25 0.71
CA PHE A 50 -8.42 -12.94 -0.33
C PHE A 50 -8.90 -14.31 0.16
N ARG A 51 -10.18 -14.63 -0.09
CA ARG A 51 -10.82 -15.90 0.28
C ARG A 51 -10.78 -16.87 -0.89
N VAL A 52 -10.38 -18.10 -0.60
CA VAL A 52 -10.26 -19.16 -1.61
C VAL A 52 -11.46 -20.11 -1.46
N TYR A 53 -12.23 -20.29 -2.53
CA TYR A 53 -13.44 -21.11 -2.55
C TYR A 53 -13.32 -22.40 -3.37
N ASN A 54 -12.28 -22.51 -4.19
CA ASN A 54 -12.05 -23.66 -5.06
C ASN A 54 -10.58 -24.08 -5.00
N ASN A 55 -10.26 -25.25 -5.54
CA ASN A 55 -8.88 -25.70 -5.70
C ASN A 55 -8.05 -24.66 -6.46
N ARG A 56 -6.90 -24.30 -5.93
CA ARG A 56 -6.05 -23.24 -6.48
C ARG A 56 -4.56 -23.53 -6.28
N ASP A 57 -3.78 -23.02 -7.22
CA ASP A 57 -2.35 -22.86 -7.06
C ASP A 57 -2.06 -21.51 -6.40
N VAL A 58 -1.28 -21.51 -5.35
CA VAL A 58 -0.91 -20.32 -4.59
C VAL A 58 0.60 -20.19 -4.55
N GLU A 59 1.10 -19.00 -4.86
CA GLU A 59 2.50 -18.59 -4.72
C GLU A 59 2.56 -17.38 -3.79
N PHE A 60 3.02 -17.58 -2.57
CA PHE A 60 3.17 -16.50 -1.59
C PHE A 60 4.38 -15.62 -1.93
N SER A 61 4.21 -14.32 -1.78
CA SER A 61 5.22 -13.31 -2.09
C SER A 61 5.66 -12.62 -0.81
N ASP A 62 6.94 -12.71 -0.49
CA ASP A 62 7.57 -11.95 0.58
C ASP A 62 7.85 -10.51 0.15
N ASN A 63 8.27 -9.64 1.09
CA ASN A 63 8.55 -8.23 0.84
C ASN A 63 9.82 -7.99 -0.01
N ARG A 64 10.56 -9.03 -0.40
CA ARG A 64 11.75 -8.95 -1.27
C ARG A 64 11.46 -9.37 -2.71
N SER A 65 10.39 -10.13 -2.93
CA SER A 65 9.97 -10.51 -4.27
C SER A 65 9.44 -9.29 -5.04
N PRO A 66 9.56 -9.24 -6.38
CA PRO A 66 9.09 -8.10 -7.17
C PRO A 66 7.59 -7.77 -6.95
N ASN A 67 6.76 -8.80 -6.79
CA ASN A 67 5.34 -8.62 -6.50
C ASN A 67 5.13 -8.07 -5.08
N GLY A 68 5.79 -8.65 -4.09
CA GLY A 68 5.68 -8.23 -2.70
C GLY A 68 6.24 -6.82 -2.46
N MET A 69 7.35 -6.46 -3.11
CA MET A 69 7.89 -5.09 -3.07
C MET A 69 6.87 -4.06 -3.56
N ARG A 70 6.18 -4.33 -4.68
CA ARG A 70 5.13 -3.43 -5.17
C ARG A 70 3.97 -3.27 -4.17
N VAL A 71 3.54 -4.37 -3.55
CA VAL A 71 2.49 -4.35 -2.52
C VAL A 71 2.95 -3.58 -1.27
N TYR A 72 4.17 -3.82 -0.83
CA TYR A 72 4.77 -3.14 0.32
C TYR A 72 4.88 -1.62 0.09
N ASN A 73 5.46 -1.21 -1.04
CA ASN A 73 5.67 0.21 -1.35
C ASN A 73 4.34 0.97 -1.48
N ARG A 74 3.33 0.41 -2.18
CA ARG A 74 2.00 1.03 -2.25
C ARG A 74 1.40 1.24 -0.86
N SER A 75 1.51 0.23 0.00
CA SER A 75 0.99 0.31 1.37
C SER A 75 1.74 1.35 2.20
N LEU A 76 3.06 1.45 2.00
CA LEU A 76 3.90 2.45 2.65
C LEU A 76 3.54 3.87 2.20
N PHE A 77 3.29 4.08 0.90
CA PHE A 77 2.85 5.38 0.40
C PHE A 77 1.49 5.79 0.96
N PHE A 78 0.55 4.85 1.07
CA PHE A 78 -0.73 5.16 1.70
C PHE A 78 -0.56 5.52 3.19
N LEU A 79 0.29 4.80 3.91
CA LEU A 79 0.63 5.13 5.29
C LEU A 79 1.24 6.54 5.39
N LEU A 80 2.17 6.90 4.50
CA LEU A 80 2.80 8.21 4.44
C LEU A 80 1.76 9.32 4.17
N CYS A 81 0.94 9.16 3.13
CA CYS A 81 -0.11 10.13 2.78
C CYS A 81 -1.10 10.33 3.94
N LYS A 82 -1.52 9.23 4.59
CA LYS A 82 -2.40 9.29 5.76
C LYS A 82 -1.73 10.00 6.94
N ALA A 83 -0.49 9.64 7.26
CA ALA A 83 0.23 10.27 8.37
C ALA A 83 0.45 11.77 8.13
N ALA A 84 0.81 12.17 6.91
CA ALA A 84 0.96 13.57 6.56
C ALA A 84 -0.37 14.34 6.69
N SER A 85 -1.48 13.78 6.18
CA SER A 85 -2.80 14.42 6.28
C SER A 85 -3.31 14.56 7.72
N ASP A 86 -2.89 13.66 8.62
CA ASP A 86 -3.21 13.75 10.05
C ASP A 86 -2.41 14.86 10.75
N VAL A 87 -1.16 15.09 10.32
CA VAL A 87 -0.28 16.11 10.90
C VAL A 87 -0.55 17.49 10.29
N PHE A 88 -0.79 17.55 8.99
CA PHE A 88 -0.97 18.79 8.22
C PHE A 88 -2.29 18.75 7.45
N LYS A 89 -3.30 19.41 7.98
CA LYS A 89 -4.61 19.48 7.30
C LYS A 89 -4.48 20.13 5.93
N GLY A 90 -5.09 19.51 4.91
CA GLY A 90 -5.08 20.03 3.55
C GLY A 90 -3.75 19.88 2.80
N CYS A 91 -2.77 19.18 3.37
CA CYS A 91 -1.54 18.88 2.63
C CYS A 91 -1.77 17.85 1.52
N ARG A 92 -0.85 17.83 0.55
CA ARG A 92 -0.75 16.79 -0.48
C ARG A 92 0.65 16.25 -0.51
N ILE A 93 0.77 14.92 -0.70
CA ILE A 93 2.05 14.26 -0.98
C ILE A 93 2.04 13.74 -2.40
N TYR A 94 3.10 14.06 -3.13
CA TYR A 94 3.39 13.52 -4.44
C TYR A 94 4.58 12.58 -4.34
N VAL A 95 4.40 11.34 -4.80
CA VAL A 95 5.48 10.36 -4.94
C VAL A 95 6.02 10.50 -6.36
N GLU A 96 7.21 11.08 -6.50
CA GLU A 96 7.75 11.48 -7.79
C GLU A 96 8.50 10.34 -8.47
N HIS A 97 9.72 10.09 -8.06
CA HIS A 97 10.57 9.13 -8.74
C HIS A 97 11.47 8.37 -7.75
N PRO A 98 11.91 7.15 -8.11
CA PRO A 98 12.85 6.43 -7.30
C PRO A 98 14.21 7.15 -7.26
N ILE A 99 14.80 7.21 -6.06
CA ILE A 99 16.16 7.71 -5.83
C ILE A 99 16.94 6.63 -5.08
N SER A 100 18.02 6.11 -5.69
CA SER A 100 18.85 5.08 -5.06
C SER A 100 17.99 3.91 -4.50
N ARG A 101 17.88 3.78 -3.18
CA ARG A 101 17.09 2.73 -2.51
C ARG A 101 15.74 3.20 -1.97
N GLY A 102 15.30 4.38 -2.34
CA GLY A 102 14.07 5.00 -1.84
C GLY A 102 13.27 5.71 -2.93
N TYR A 103 12.41 6.60 -2.48
CA TYR A 103 11.57 7.43 -3.35
C TYR A 103 11.66 8.88 -2.91
N TYR A 104 11.75 9.77 -3.87
CA TYR A 104 11.57 11.19 -3.65
C TYR A 104 10.07 11.49 -3.52
N CYS A 105 9.70 12.18 -2.45
CA CYS A 105 8.32 12.58 -2.21
C CYS A 105 8.28 14.07 -1.89
N GLU A 106 7.31 14.78 -2.47
CA GLU A 106 7.09 16.20 -2.20
C GLU A 106 5.88 16.38 -1.28
N LEU A 107 6.08 17.08 -0.17
CA LEU A 107 5.01 17.50 0.73
C LEU A 107 4.61 18.94 0.41
N HIS A 108 3.40 19.12 -0.09
CA HIS A 108 2.80 20.44 -0.33
C HIS A 108 1.84 20.75 0.81
N LYS A 109 2.26 21.66 1.71
CA LYS A 109 1.43 22.12 2.82
C LYS A 109 0.44 23.19 2.35
N ALA A 110 -0.74 23.24 2.97
CA ALA A 110 -1.78 24.22 2.61
C ALA A 110 -1.34 25.68 2.82
N ASP A 111 -0.41 25.93 3.75
CA ASP A 111 0.16 27.25 4.02
C ASP A 111 1.31 27.64 3.06
N GLY A 112 1.66 26.77 2.11
CA GLY A 112 2.73 26.99 1.13
C GLY A 112 4.15 26.98 1.70
N LYS A 113 4.33 26.75 3.01
CA LYS A 113 5.65 26.72 3.63
C LYS A 113 6.46 25.51 3.21
N LYS A 114 7.77 25.68 3.09
CA LYS A 114 8.70 24.59 2.83
C LYS A 114 8.66 23.55 3.94
N THR A 115 8.92 22.30 3.56
CA THR A 115 9.07 21.19 4.50
C THR A 115 10.34 21.38 5.32
N THR A 116 10.25 21.20 6.63
CA THR A 116 11.37 21.26 7.57
C THR A 116 11.68 19.88 8.12
N GLU A 117 12.86 19.73 8.76
CA GLU A 117 13.21 18.49 9.46
C GLU A 117 12.20 18.17 10.58
N GLU A 118 11.70 19.20 11.28
CA GLU A 118 10.68 19.02 12.32
C GLU A 118 9.38 18.44 11.74
N ASP A 119 8.97 18.89 10.54
CA ASP A 119 7.79 18.35 9.85
C ASP A 119 7.98 16.88 9.52
N VAL A 120 9.16 16.50 9.01
CA VAL A 120 9.52 15.11 8.72
C VAL A 120 9.43 14.26 9.98
N GLN A 121 9.98 14.74 11.12
CA GLN A 121 9.93 14.02 12.39
C GLN A 121 8.50 13.86 12.92
N LYS A 122 7.62 14.86 12.73
CA LYS A 122 6.20 14.75 13.10
C LYS A 122 5.50 13.66 12.28
N ILE A 123 5.70 13.63 10.95
CA ILE A 123 5.13 12.60 10.09
C ILE A 123 5.68 11.22 10.47
N LYS A 124 6.99 11.11 10.68
CA LYS A 124 7.66 9.86 11.07
C LYS A 124 7.10 9.29 12.37
N LYS A 125 6.90 10.12 13.39
CA LYS A 125 6.26 9.72 14.65
C LYS A 125 4.82 9.24 14.42
N ARG A 126 4.06 9.92 13.55
CA ARG A 126 2.67 9.53 13.24
C ARG A 126 2.62 8.20 12.49
N MET A 127 3.50 7.97 11.52
CA MET A 127 3.64 6.67 10.83
C MET A 127 3.95 5.55 11.81
N ALA A 128 4.95 5.74 12.69
CA ALA A 128 5.32 4.74 13.70
C ALA A 128 4.14 4.38 14.62
N TYR A 129 3.41 5.38 15.11
CA TYR A 129 2.19 5.17 15.89
C TYR A 129 1.15 4.32 15.14
N MET A 130 0.92 4.62 13.86
CA MET A 130 -0.07 3.87 13.06
C MET A 130 0.38 2.42 12.82
N VAL A 131 1.68 2.17 12.67
CA VAL A 131 2.26 0.81 12.57
C VAL A 131 2.03 0.03 13.86
N GLU A 132 2.31 0.65 15.02
CA GLU A 132 2.08 0.06 16.34
C GLU A 132 0.61 -0.28 16.58
N LYS A 133 -0.31 0.60 16.17
CA LYS A 133 -1.77 0.39 16.27
C LYS A 133 -2.32 -0.65 15.30
N LYS A 134 -1.51 -1.22 14.42
CA LYS A 134 -1.89 -2.27 13.46
C LYS A 134 -3.16 -1.91 12.68
N MET A 135 -3.24 -0.67 12.19
CA MET A 135 -4.43 -0.16 11.50
C MET A 135 -4.69 -0.93 10.20
N ASN A 136 -5.93 -1.34 9.98
CA ASN A 136 -6.31 -2.14 8.82
C ASN A 136 -6.39 -1.32 7.54
N PHE A 137 -5.81 -1.81 6.46
CA PHE A 137 -6.17 -1.42 5.11
C PHE A 137 -7.44 -2.17 4.72
N ARG A 138 -8.54 -1.43 4.48
CA ARG A 138 -9.82 -2.00 4.06
C ARG A 138 -10.00 -1.75 2.58
N ARG A 139 -10.23 -2.81 1.81
CA ARG A 139 -10.53 -2.76 0.37
C ARG A 139 -12.03 -2.74 0.16
N PHE A 140 -12.46 -1.91 -0.75
CA PHE A 140 -13.83 -1.84 -1.25
C PHE A 140 -13.80 -1.98 -2.76
N GLU A 141 -14.67 -2.82 -3.30
CA GLU A 141 -14.91 -2.96 -4.73
C GLU A 141 -16.28 -2.36 -5.00
N VAL A 142 -16.32 -1.33 -5.82
CA VAL A 142 -17.54 -0.54 -6.10
C VAL A 142 -17.61 -0.21 -7.59
N GLN A 143 -18.79 0.21 -8.06
CA GLN A 143 -18.91 0.79 -9.38
C GLN A 143 -18.09 2.09 -9.48
N THR A 144 -17.54 2.34 -10.66
CA THR A 144 -16.65 3.50 -10.87
C THR A 144 -17.36 4.81 -10.58
N GLU A 145 -18.65 4.93 -10.94
CA GLU A 145 -19.48 6.10 -10.66
C GLU A 145 -19.66 6.35 -9.15
N GLU A 146 -19.83 5.28 -8.36
CA GLU A 146 -19.91 5.37 -6.90
C GLU A 146 -18.58 5.87 -6.32
N ALA A 147 -17.46 5.33 -6.80
CA ALA A 147 -16.14 5.79 -6.36
C ALA A 147 -15.89 7.25 -6.72
N ILE A 148 -16.28 7.69 -7.92
CA ILE A 148 -16.20 9.08 -8.35
C ILE A 148 -16.98 9.99 -7.40
N SER A 149 -18.19 9.59 -7.02
CA SER A 149 -19.01 10.34 -6.06
C SER A 149 -18.33 10.45 -4.70
N ILE A 150 -17.81 9.34 -4.16
CA ILE A 150 -17.08 9.30 -2.89
C ILE A 150 -15.84 10.23 -2.90
N PHE A 151 -15.07 10.21 -3.98
CA PHE A 151 -13.86 11.04 -4.08
C PHE A 151 -14.19 12.51 -4.32
N ARG A 152 -15.27 12.82 -5.05
CA ARG A 152 -15.75 14.20 -5.25
C ARG A 152 -16.24 14.83 -3.94
N GLU A 153 -17.01 14.11 -3.13
CA GLU A 153 -17.43 14.55 -1.78
C GLU A 153 -16.24 14.84 -0.86
N LYS A 154 -15.11 14.13 -1.05
CA LYS A 154 -13.89 14.32 -0.28
C LYS A 154 -12.97 15.42 -0.86
N GLY A 155 -13.34 16.03 -1.99
CA GLY A 155 -12.54 17.05 -2.68
C GLY A 155 -11.29 16.52 -3.38
N TYR A 156 -11.26 15.23 -3.74
CA TYR A 156 -10.11 14.58 -4.41
C TYR A 156 -10.26 14.64 -5.94
N GLU A 157 -10.27 15.84 -6.50
CA GLU A 157 -10.52 16.10 -7.93
C GLU A 157 -9.51 15.40 -8.87
N ASP A 158 -8.26 15.22 -8.43
CA ASP A 158 -7.24 14.47 -9.16
C ASP A 158 -7.62 12.99 -9.31
N LYS A 159 -8.20 12.39 -8.27
CA LYS A 159 -8.70 11.01 -8.29
C LYS A 159 -9.97 10.88 -9.15
N VAL A 160 -10.86 11.85 -9.07
CA VAL A 160 -12.07 11.90 -9.92
C VAL A 160 -11.67 11.88 -11.39
N ARG A 161 -10.78 12.80 -11.81
CA ARG A 161 -10.28 12.86 -13.20
C ARG A 161 -9.61 11.55 -13.63
N LEU A 162 -8.83 10.94 -12.75
CA LEU A 162 -8.20 9.65 -13.03
C LEU A 162 -9.26 8.56 -13.28
N LEU A 163 -10.27 8.45 -12.42
CA LEU A 163 -11.30 7.42 -12.53
C LEU A 163 -12.19 7.62 -13.76
N GLU A 164 -12.49 8.85 -14.15
CA GLU A 164 -13.24 9.16 -15.37
C GLU A 164 -12.51 8.69 -16.65
N THR A 165 -11.17 8.52 -16.60
CA THR A 165 -10.38 8.08 -17.76
C THR A 165 -10.11 6.58 -17.81
N ILE A 166 -10.31 5.84 -16.72
CA ILE A 166 -9.92 4.41 -16.63
C ILE A 166 -10.83 3.51 -17.47
N GLY A 167 -12.11 3.86 -17.68
CA GLY A 167 -13.05 3.07 -18.48
C GLY A 167 -13.42 1.71 -17.89
N GLN A 168 -13.13 1.45 -16.61
CA GLN A 168 -13.52 0.23 -15.90
C GLN A 168 -14.89 0.42 -15.25
N VAL A 169 -15.73 -0.63 -15.27
CA VAL A 169 -17.06 -0.61 -14.64
C VAL A 169 -16.94 -0.71 -13.12
N TYR A 170 -15.99 -1.48 -12.63
CA TYR A 170 -15.69 -1.64 -11.19
C TYR A 170 -14.25 -1.30 -10.90
N ILE A 171 -14.03 -0.66 -9.77
CA ILE A 171 -12.70 -0.33 -9.27
C ILE A 171 -12.55 -0.72 -7.80
N ASP A 172 -11.29 -0.90 -7.40
CA ASP A 172 -10.92 -1.07 -6.01
C ASP A 172 -10.42 0.25 -5.43
N TYR A 173 -10.98 0.66 -4.29
CA TYR A 173 -10.33 1.66 -3.46
C TYR A 173 -10.06 1.14 -2.06
N TYR A 174 -9.17 1.80 -1.35
CA TYR A 174 -8.79 1.42 0.01
C TYR A 174 -9.07 2.53 1.00
N THR A 175 -9.33 2.15 2.27
CA THR A 175 -9.38 3.11 3.37
C THR A 175 -8.38 2.77 4.46
N LEU A 176 -7.82 3.81 5.08
CA LEU A 176 -6.96 3.75 6.25
C LEU A 176 -7.33 4.87 7.21
N GLY A 177 -7.90 4.53 8.40
CA GLY A 177 -8.27 5.51 9.41
C GLY A 177 -9.16 6.65 8.88
N GLY A 178 -10.18 6.33 8.07
CA GLY A 178 -11.12 7.31 7.50
C GLY A 178 -10.66 8.00 6.21
N THR A 179 -9.36 7.93 5.87
CA THR A 179 -8.86 8.41 4.56
C THR A 179 -9.11 7.34 3.50
N ALA A 180 -9.63 7.73 2.34
CA ALA A 180 -9.82 6.86 1.20
C ALA A 180 -8.78 7.20 0.12
N ASP A 181 -8.29 6.19 -0.59
CA ASP A 181 -7.42 6.38 -1.75
C ASP A 181 -7.57 5.24 -2.77
N TYR A 182 -7.26 5.54 -4.03
CA TYR A 182 -7.28 4.60 -5.13
C TYR A 182 -5.87 4.06 -5.38
N TYR A 183 -5.74 2.74 -5.43
CA TYR A 183 -4.50 2.06 -5.77
C TYR A 183 -4.75 0.94 -6.78
N TYR A 184 -4.06 1.02 -7.91
CA TYR A 184 -4.05 -0.10 -8.85
C TYR A 184 -3.21 -1.24 -8.30
N GLY A 185 -3.89 -2.22 -7.67
CA GLY A 185 -3.28 -3.42 -7.10
C GLY A 185 -3.53 -3.60 -5.61
N ARG A 186 -2.85 -4.57 -5.01
CA ARG A 186 -3.12 -5.00 -3.62
C ARG A 186 -2.24 -4.29 -2.62
N LEU A 187 -2.75 -4.17 -1.39
CA LEU A 187 -2.03 -3.65 -0.22
C LEU A 187 -1.85 -4.78 0.82
N VAL A 188 -0.96 -4.54 1.79
CA VAL A 188 -0.79 -5.44 2.95
C VAL A 188 -2.05 -5.43 3.83
N PRO A 189 -2.27 -6.46 4.69
CA PRO A 189 -3.47 -6.55 5.51
C PRO A 189 -3.68 -5.38 6.48
N ASN A 190 -2.60 -4.90 7.09
CA ASN A 190 -2.60 -3.80 8.06
C ASN A 190 -1.20 -3.17 8.16
N THR A 191 -1.09 -2.06 8.87
CA THR A 191 0.14 -1.27 8.97
C THR A 191 1.29 -1.97 9.69
N SER A 192 1.05 -3.00 10.52
CA SER A 192 2.11 -3.73 11.22
C SER A 192 3.06 -4.52 10.31
N TYR A 193 2.69 -4.70 9.05
CA TYR A 193 3.55 -5.28 8.01
C TYR A 193 4.66 -4.32 7.56
N LEU A 194 4.47 -3.02 7.77
CA LEU A 194 5.36 -1.95 7.32
C LEU A 194 6.41 -1.63 8.40
N LYS A 195 7.38 -2.53 8.59
CA LYS A 195 8.38 -2.42 9.66
C LYS A 195 9.70 -1.79 9.22
N THR A 196 10.01 -1.87 7.92
CA THR A 196 11.31 -1.45 7.38
C THR A 196 11.09 -0.25 6.46
N TRP A 197 11.23 0.95 7.02
CA TRP A 197 11.16 2.21 6.29
C TRP A 197 11.89 3.28 7.08
N ASP A 198 12.27 4.33 6.38
CA ASP A 198 12.75 5.58 6.98
C ASP A 198 12.22 6.76 6.17
N LEU A 199 12.20 7.93 6.78
CA LEU A 199 11.80 9.18 6.18
C LEU A 199 12.82 10.24 6.55
N GLN A 200 13.41 10.90 5.55
CA GLN A 200 14.45 11.90 5.72
C GLN A 200 14.14 13.13 4.88
N LEU A 201 14.56 14.31 5.36
CA LEU A 201 14.51 15.52 4.56
C LEU A 201 15.56 15.44 3.46
N PHE A 202 15.12 15.60 2.20
CA PHE A 202 16.02 15.66 1.06
C PHE A 202 16.25 17.11 0.66
N LEU A 203 17.48 17.61 0.84
CA LEU A 203 17.87 18.94 0.39
C LEU A 203 18.38 18.85 -1.04
N ARG A 204 17.66 19.46 -1.98
CA ARG A 204 18.19 19.67 -3.35
C ARG A 204 19.39 20.60 -3.27
N TRP A 205 20.56 20.08 -3.58
CA TRP A 205 21.74 20.90 -3.82
C TRP A 205 21.58 21.59 -5.18
N HIS A 206 21.28 22.88 -5.16
CA HIS A 206 21.47 23.69 -6.33
C HIS A 206 22.97 23.99 -6.45
N ALA A 207 23.66 23.32 -7.36
CA ALA A 207 24.95 23.80 -7.80
C ALA A 207 24.71 25.18 -8.44
N SER A 208 24.94 26.26 -7.70
CA SER A 208 25.09 27.58 -8.29
C SER A 208 26.27 27.47 -9.25
N ALA A 209 25.99 27.72 -10.54
CA ALA A 209 27.02 27.82 -11.55
C ALA A 209 28.12 28.77 -11.06
N TRP A 210 29.33 28.27 -11.02
CA TRP A 210 30.50 29.12 -10.92
C TRP A 210 30.58 29.93 -12.20
N SER A 211 30.05 31.14 -12.17
CA SER A 211 30.44 32.17 -13.14
C SER A 211 31.74 32.82 -12.65
N GLY A 212 32.85 32.32 -13.15
CA GLY A 212 34.16 32.98 -13.13
C GLY A 212 34.55 33.28 -14.54
#